data_f040ff9214da6e860202aa440621def2
#
_entry.id   f040ff9214da6e860202aa440621def2
#
_cell.length_a   1.000
_cell.length_b   1.000
_cell.length_c   1.000
_cell.angle_alpha   90.00
_cell.angle_beta   90.00
_cell.angle_gamma   90.00
#
_symmetry.space_group_name_H-M   'P 1'
#
loop_
_entity.id
_entity.type
_entity.pdbx_description
1 polymer ?
#
loop_
_entity_poly.entity_id
_entity_poly.type
_entity_poly.pdbx_seq_one_letter_code
_entity_poly.pdbx_strand_id
1 'polypeptide(L)'
;MKRDSFNVLFFIKKAKLLKNGEASVCMRITVNGARVENNIRMSIEPVQWNQAKECAKGKSRKACELNLYIEQAKIKLRKLFDELEERNHSITARILQEKFFGANEEVKEVRTIIGTMQE
;
A
#
# COMPACT_ATOMS: atom_id res chain seq x y z
N MET A 1 -11.90 -26.78 6.91
CA MET A 1 -11.87 -25.86 5.79
C MET A 1 -10.71 -24.90 5.86
N LYS A 2 -10.03 -24.78 4.76
CA LYS A 2 -8.83 -23.99 4.73
C LYS A 2 -9.10 -22.59 4.27
N ARG A 3 -8.57 -21.62 4.97
CA ARG A 3 -8.70 -20.24 4.55
C ARG A 3 -7.38 -19.73 4.04
N ASP A 4 -7.44 -18.83 3.07
CA ASP A 4 -6.23 -18.20 2.58
C ASP A 4 -5.69 -17.31 3.68
N SER A 5 -4.38 -17.32 3.84
CA SER A 5 -3.76 -16.41 4.80
C SER A 5 -3.48 -15.10 4.11
N PHE A 6 -3.66 -14.00 4.83
CA PHE A 6 -3.56 -12.67 4.28
C PHE A 6 -2.95 -11.74 5.31
N ASN A 7 -1.97 -10.98 4.89
CA ASN A 7 -1.32 -10.03 5.78
C ASN A 7 -0.79 -8.84 4.99
N VAL A 8 -0.83 -7.66 5.60
CA VAL A 8 -0.28 -6.45 5.02
C VAL A 8 0.69 -5.84 6.01
N LEU A 9 1.88 -5.53 5.55
CA LEU A 9 2.93 -4.97 6.39
C LEU A 9 3.47 -3.70 5.75
N PHE A 10 3.67 -2.66 6.56
CA PHE A 10 4.32 -1.45 6.10
C PHE A 10 5.69 -1.33 6.75
N PHE A 11 6.67 -0.89 5.98
CA PHE A 11 8.03 -0.76 6.48
C PHE A 11 8.77 0.32 5.70
N ILE A 12 9.93 0.73 6.20
CA ILE A 12 10.74 1.73 5.51
C ILE A 12 12.05 1.09 5.08
N LYS A 13 12.64 1.61 4.00
CA LYS A 13 13.90 1.11 3.50
C LYS A 13 15.04 1.93 4.06
N LYS A 14 15.53 1.53 5.23
CA LYS A 14 16.58 2.25 5.91
C LYS A 14 17.94 2.14 5.21
N ALA A 15 18.14 1.08 4.46
CA ALA A 15 19.41 0.86 3.83
C ALA A 15 19.69 1.80 2.68
N LYS A 16 18.64 2.45 2.15
CA LYS A 16 18.81 3.30 0.99
C LYS A 16 17.99 4.56 1.18
N LEU A 17 18.63 5.56 1.76
CA LEU A 17 17.92 6.81 2.03
C LEU A 17 17.85 7.69 0.81
N LEU A 18 16.82 8.53 0.77
CA LEU A 18 16.67 9.52 -0.27
C LEU A 18 17.64 10.67 -0.02
N LYS A 19 17.74 11.57 -0.99
CA LYS A 19 18.66 12.69 -0.87
C LYS A 19 18.41 13.57 0.33
N ASN A 20 17.15 13.66 0.76
CA ASN A 20 16.80 14.48 1.92
C ASN A 20 16.94 13.72 3.23
N GLY A 21 17.49 12.51 3.21
CA GLY A 21 17.69 11.73 4.43
C GLY A 21 16.49 10.92 4.86
N GLU A 22 15.43 10.95 4.10
CA GLU A 22 14.24 10.16 4.42
C GLU A 22 14.30 8.78 3.79
N ALA A 23 13.57 7.85 4.39
CA ALA A 23 13.47 6.49 3.86
C ALA A 23 12.14 6.31 3.17
N SER A 24 12.15 5.57 2.07
CA SER A 24 10.91 5.27 1.36
C SER A 24 10.05 4.33 2.18
N VAL A 25 8.74 4.56 2.16
CA VAL A 25 7.80 3.68 2.84
C VAL A 25 7.27 2.68 1.82
N CYS A 26 7.27 1.42 2.21
CA CYS A 26 6.83 0.34 1.32
C CYS A 26 5.74 -0.47 1.98
N MET A 27 4.92 -1.08 1.13
CA MET A 27 3.84 -1.95 1.56
C MET A 27 4.11 -3.36 1.06
N ARG A 28 3.99 -4.34 1.94
CA ARG A 28 4.16 -5.75 1.57
C ARG A 28 2.83 -6.47 1.78
N ILE A 29 2.33 -7.08 0.72
CA ILE A 29 1.13 -7.90 0.79
C ILE A 29 1.55 -9.35 0.72
N THR A 30 1.10 -10.16 1.68
CA THR A 30 1.42 -11.58 1.73
C THR A 30 0.14 -12.38 1.69
N VAL A 31 0.06 -13.33 0.77
CA VAL A 31 -1.07 -14.24 0.68
C VAL A 31 -0.52 -15.66 0.52
N ASN A 32 -0.86 -16.53 1.45
CA ASN A 32 -0.44 -17.93 1.40
C ASN A 32 1.07 -18.10 1.22
N GLY A 33 1.84 -17.26 1.90
CA GLY A 33 3.28 -17.34 1.87
C GLY A 33 3.95 -16.60 0.74
N ALA A 34 3.21 -16.24 -0.29
CA ALA A 34 3.75 -15.45 -1.40
C ALA A 34 3.55 -13.97 -1.13
N ARG A 35 4.52 -13.16 -1.46
CA ARG A 35 4.46 -11.75 -1.13
C ARG A 35 4.89 -10.88 -2.27
N VAL A 36 4.32 -9.66 -2.30
CA VAL A 36 4.74 -8.61 -3.23
C VAL A 36 4.95 -7.34 -2.44
N GLU A 37 5.87 -6.52 -2.91
CA GLU A 37 6.21 -5.28 -2.24
C GLU A 37 6.08 -4.12 -3.19
N ASN A 38 5.59 -3.00 -2.68
CA ASN A 38 5.44 -1.79 -3.48
C ASN A 38 5.86 -0.58 -2.69
N ASN A 39 6.51 0.35 -3.39
CA ASN A 39 6.79 1.66 -2.83
C ASN A 39 5.51 2.48 -2.94
N ILE A 40 5.02 3.00 -1.81
CA ILE A 40 3.77 3.76 -1.83
C ILE A 40 4.00 5.23 -2.16
N ARG A 41 5.25 5.57 -2.54
CA ARG A 41 5.62 6.93 -2.95
C ARG A 41 5.48 7.94 -1.83
N MET A 42 5.70 7.49 -0.62
CA MET A 42 5.77 8.35 0.55
C MET A 42 7.08 8.05 1.26
N SER A 43 7.53 8.98 2.06
CA SER A 43 8.80 8.81 2.77
C SER A 43 8.70 9.46 4.13
N ILE A 44 9.62 9.08 5.02
CA ILE A 44 9.64 9.64 6.36
C ILE A 44 11.04 9.47 6.92
N GLU A 45 11.42 10.32 7.84
CA GLU A 45 12.70 10.18 8.50
C GLU A 45 12.71 8.88 9.31
N PRO A 46 13.78 8.10 9.23
CA PRO A 46 13.81 6.82 9.94
C PRO A 46 13.54 6.94 11.43
N VAL A 47 13.99 8.04 12.06
CA VAL A 47 13.78 8.21 13.49
C VAL A 47 12.31 8.44 13.83
N GLN A 48 11.50 8.81 12.85
CA GLN A 48 10.09 9.05 13.06
C GLN A 48 9.22 7.85 12.71
N TRP A 49 9.83 6.73 12.39
CA TRP A 49 9.07 5.52 12.05
C TRP A 49 9.03 4.57 13.24
N ASN A 50 7.86 4.05 13.54
CA ASN A 50 7.67 3.05 14.59
C ASN A 50 7.31 1.73 13.91
N GLN A 51 8.31 0.85 13.78
CA GLN A 51 8.09 -0.42 13.09
C GLN A 51 7.15 -1.35 13.86
N ALA A 52 7.18 -1.30 15.16
CA ALA A 52 6.31 -2.17 15.96
C ALA A 52 4.84 -1.87 15.70
N LYS A 53 4.51 -0.60 15.52
CA LYS A 53 3.15 -0.19 15.24
C LYS A 53 2.91 0.06 13.77
N GLU A 54 3.94 -0.01 12.95
CA GLU A 54 3.88 0.26 11.52
C GLU A 54 3.23 1.61 11.23
N CYS A 55 3.73 2.63 11.89
CA CYS A 55 3.17 3.95 11.70
C CYS A 55 4.23 5.01 11.96
N ALA A 56 3.92 6.24 11.58
CA ALA A 56 4.81 7.36 11.82
C ALA A 56 4.59 7.90 13.22
N LYS A 57 5.68 8.29 13.87
CA LYS A 57 5.60 8.93 15.18
C LYS A 57 5.32 10.41 15.00
N GLY A 58 4.80 11.01 16.04
CA GLY A 58 4.61 12.45 16.07
C GLY A 58 3.31 12.87 15.44
N LYS A 59 3.13 14.19 15.37
CA LYS A 59 1.88 14.76 14.90
C LYS A 59 2.08 15.74 13.74
N SER A 60 3.20 15.65 13.04
CA SER A 60 3.41 16.51 11.90
C SER A 60 2.40 16.16 10.82
N ARG A 61 2.20 17.12 9.92
CA ARG A 61 1.27 16.90 8.82
C ARG A 61 1.65 15.65 8.02
N LYS A 62 2.94 15.50 7.77
CA LYS A 62 3.44 14.37 7.01
C LYS A 62 3.15 13.05 7.73
N ALA A 63 3.36 13.02 9.05
CA ALA A 63 3.09 11.82 9.83
C ALA A 63 1.60 11.49 9.79
N CYS A 64 0.75 12.48 9.92
CA CYS A 64 -0.69 12.25 9.89
C CYS A 64 -1.15 11.76 8.53
N GLU A 65 -0.63 12.32 7.46
CA GLU A 65 -1.00 11.89 6.11
C GLU A 65 -0.56 10.47 5.86
N LEU A 66 0.64 10.12 6.29
CA LEU A 66 1.15 8.77 6.11
C LEU A 66 0.32 7.77 6.89
N ASN A 67 0.02 8.08 8.14
CA ASN A 67 -0.78 7.17 8.97
C ASN A 67 -2.18 6.99 8.41
N LEU A 68 -2.76 8.05 7.88
CA LEU A 68 -4.08 7.94 7.26
C LEU A 68 -4.03 7.04 6.03
N TYR A 69 -3.00 7.19 5.21
CA TYR A 69 -2.83 6.33 4.04
C TYR A 69 -2.73 4.86 4.47
N ILE A 70 -1.92 4.60 5.49
CA ILE A 70 -1.73 3.24 5.97
C ILE A 70 -3.04 2.61 6.41
N GLU A 71 -3.83 3.35 7.19
CA GLU A 71 -5.11 2.84 7.66
C GLU A 71 -6.07 2.57 6.51
N GLN A 72 -6.17 3.51 5.58
CA GLN A 72 -7.08 3.35 4.47
C GLN A 72 -6.65 2.21 3.55
N ALA A 73 -5.35 2.05 3.36
CA ALA A 73 -4.85 0.96 2.53
C ALA A 73 -5.19 -0.40 3.15
N LYS A 74 -5.03 -0.52 4.45
CA LYS A 74 -5.35 -1.78 5.12
C LYS A 74 -6.84 -2.11 5.00
N ILE A 75 -7.69 -1.12 5.16
CA ILE A 75 -9.12 -1.33 5.05
C ILE A 75 -9.49 -1.72 3.62
N LYS A 76 -8.95 -1.02 2.65
CA LYS A 76 -9.26 -1.29 1.25
C LYS A 76 -8.80 -2.67 0.82
N LEU A 77 -7.59 -3.05 1.22
CA LEU A 77 -7.07 -4.36 0.88
C LEU A 77 -7.88 -5.47 1.53
N ARG A 78 -8.32 -5.25 2.78
CA ARG A 78 -9.15 -6.24 3.44
C ARG A 78 -10.47 -6.44 2.73
N LYS A 79 -11.06 -5.34 2.27
CA LYS A 79 -12.31 -5.45 1.51
C LYS A 79 -12.10 -6.21 0.20
N LEU A 80 -11.01 -5.93 -0.48
CA LEU A 80 -10.70 -6.63 -1.73
C LEU A 80 -10.51 -8.12 -1.48
N PHE A 81 -9.80 -8.45 -0.40
CA PHE A 81 -9.58 -9.85 -0.07
C PHE A 81 -10.90 -10.56 0.23
N ASP A 82 -11.76 -9.91 1.03
CA ASP A 82 -13.04 -10.52 1.38
C ASP A 82 -13.93 -10.70 0.14
N GLU A 83 -13.93 -9.73 -0.77
CA GLU A 83 -14.71 -9.84 -2.00
C GLU A 83 -14.24 -11.00 -2.85
N LEU A 84 -12.93 -11.17 -2.96
CA LEU A 84 -12.41 -12.28 -3.75
C LEU A 84 -12.71 -13.62 -3.11
N GLU A 85 -12.68 -13.68 -1.78
CA GLU A 85 -13.05 -14.90 -1.09
C GLU A 85 -14.49 -15.27 -1.35
N GLU A 86 -15.39 -14.29 -1.32
CA GLU A 86 -16.80 -14.55 -1.55
C GLU A 86 -17.06 -15.09 -2.95
N ARG A 87 -16.26 -14.65 -3.91
CA ARG A 87 -16.43 -15.09 -5.29
C ARG A 87 -15.70 -16.38 -5.59
N ASN A 88 -15.06 -16.97 -4.58
CA ASN A 88 -14.29 -18.19 -4.75
C ASN A 88 -13.18 -18.05 -5.78
N HIS A 89 -12.64 -16.86 -5.91
CA HIS A 89 -11.50 -16.64 -6.78
C HIS A 89 -10.22 -17.13 -6.11
N SER A 90 -9.29 -17.55 -6.95
CA SER A 90 -7.96 -17.81 -6.47
C SER A 90 -7.33 -16.49 -6.08
N ILE A 91 -6.96 -16.33 -4.82
CA ILE A 91 -6.41 -15.08 -4.34
C ILE A 91 -4.90 -15.17 -4.25
N THR A 92 -4.22 -14.20 -4.83
CA THR A 92 -2.78 -14.10 -4.71
C THR A 92 -2.43 -12.68 -4.29
N ALA A 93 -1.22 -12.52 -3.75
CA ALA A 93 -0.76 -11.18 -3.38
C ALA A 93 -0.73 -10.26 -4.59
N ARG A 94 -0.37 -10.82 -5.74
CA ARG A 94 -0.31 -10.03 -6.97
C ARG A 94 -1.67 -9.53 -7.42
N ILE A 95 -2.69 -10.35 -7.30
CA ILE A 95 -4.05 -9.93 -7.66
C ILE A 95 -4.50 -8.79 -6.77
N LEU A 96 -4.24 -8.89 -5.47
CA LEU A 96 -4.58 -7.80 -4.56
C LEU A 96 -3.83 -6.53 -4.90
N GLN A 97 -2.55 -6.66 -5.22
CA GLN A 97 -1.74 -5.52 -5.61
C GLN A 97 -2.32 -4.85 -6.85
N GLU A 98 -2.64 -5.62 -7.86
CA GLU A 98 -3.15 -5.08 -9.10
C GLU A 98 -4.49 -4.39 -8.92
N LYS A 99 -5.36 -4.99 -8.15
CA LYS A 99 -6.67 -4.37 -7.92
C LYS A 99 -6.57 -3.11 -7.08
N PHE A 100 -5.68 -3.12 -6.11
CA PHE A 100 -5.51 -1.95 -5.25
C PHE A 100 -4.96 -0.76 -6.04
N PHE A 101 -3.89 -0.98 -6.78
CA PHE A 101 -3.27 0.11 -7.53
C PHE A 101 -3.94 0.38 -8.85
N GLY A 102 -4.50 -0.65 -9.47
CA GLY A 102 -5.17 -0.48 -10.74
C GLY A 102 -6.39 0.40 -10.66
N ALA A 103 -7.16 0.28 -9.58
CA ALA A 103 -8.34 1.11 -9.42
C ALA A 103 -7.95 2.58 -9.36
N ASN A 104 -6.84 2.90 -8.69
CA ASN A 104 -6.37 4.28 -8.62
C ASN A 104 -5.90 4.76 -9.99
N GLU A 105 -5.26 3.89 -10.73
CA GLU A 105 -4.76 4.26 -12.05
C GLU A 105 -5.90 4.49 -13.01
N GLU A 106 -6.94 3.71 -12.92
CA GLU A 106 -8.09 3.90 -13.79
C GLU A 106 -8.70 5.27 -13.61
N VAL A 107 -8.80 5.70 -12.37
CA VAL A 107 -9.36 7.02 -12.11
C VAL A 107 -8.50 8.09 -12.76
N LYS A 108 -7.20 7.96 -12.68
CA LYS A 108 -6.32 8.92 -13.29
C LYS A 108 -6.42 8.89 -14.80
N GLU A 109 -6.50 7.72 -15.36
CA GLU A 109 -6.56 7.59 -16.80
C GLU A 109 -7.81 8.18 -17.38
N VAL A 110 -8.90 8.01 -16.68
CA VAL A 110 -10.15 8.58 -17.16
C VAL A 110 -10.02 10.07 -17.31
N ARG A 111 -9.31 10.73 -16.42
CA ARG A 111 -9.14 12.16 -16.52
C ARG A 111 -8.15 12.54 -17.59
N THR A 112 -7.13 11.74 -17.80
CA THR A 112 -6.10 12.13 -18.75
C THR A 112 -6.48 11.83 -20.17
N ILE A 113 -7.25 10.84 -20.38
CA ILE A 113 -7.59 10.49 -21.72
C ILE A 113 -8.29 11.57 -22.42
N ILE A 114 -8.95 12.27 -21.72
CA ILE A 114 -9.61 13.29 -22.31
C ILE A 114 -8.74 14.43 -22.54
N GLY A 115 -8.26 14.42 -22.31
CA GLY A 115 -7.55 15.40 -22.63
C GLY A 115 -6.64 15.21 -23.05
N THR A 116 -7.38 14.74 -22.94
CA THR A 116 -6.66 14.74 -23.36
C THR A 116 -6.45 14.84 -23.84
N MET A 117 -6.89 15.00 -23.70
CA MET A 117 -6.50 15.01 -24.16
C MET A 117 -6.19 15.38 -24.51
N GLN A 118 -6.42 15.52 -24.41
CA GLN A 118 -5.91 15.83 -24.72
C GLN A 118 -5.49 16.17 -24.98
N GLU A 119 -5.85 16.14 -24.90
CA GLU A 119 -5.19 16.40 -25.10
C GLU A 119 -4.90 16.81 -25.27
#